data_cabc50921c0a39f164d5bcfbb261c4fa
#
_entry.id   cabc50921c0a39f164d5bcfbb261c4fa
#
_cell.length_a   1.000
_cell.length_b   1.000
_cell.length_c   1.000
_cell.angle_alpha   90.00
_cell.angle_beta   90.00
_cell.angle_gamma   90.00
#
_symmetry.space_group_name_H-M   'P 1'
#
loop_
_entity.id
_entity.type
_entity.pdbx_description
1 polymer ?
#
loop_
_entity_poly.entity_id
_entity_poly.type
_entity_poly.pdbx_seq_one_letter_code
_entity_poly.pdbx_strand_id
1 'polypeptide(L)'
;NNIPNKWKMSFDSIKFFATPTPFRHLGFFPDQSPHWIWAAQKINQYISVLKHKNHPKILNLFGYSGLASLHAASCGASVTHVDASKKAINYAFENRNLSSFQELPIKFITEDAVKFVNREIRRGNKYDGIILDPPKYGRGPNGEKWDLFNDLPLLLKSLPQILSNNPIFII
;
A
#
# COMPACT_ATOMS: atom_id res chain seq x y z
N ASN A 1 8.03 -31.48 15.63
CA ASN A 1 8.22 -30.59 14.46
C ASN A 1 7.93 -29.16 14.91
N ASN A 2 8.99 -28.37 15.17
CA ASN A 2 8.83 -26.95 15.46
C ASN A 2 8.65 -26.20 14.13
N ILE A 3 7.45 -25.74 13.83
CA ILE A 3 7.21 -24.81 12.73
C ILE A 3 7.84 -23.47 13.12
N PRO A 4 8.73 -22.89 12.30
CA PRO A 4 9.31 -21.60 12.61
C PRO A 4 8.21 -20.53 12.69
N ASN A 5 8.35 -19.60 13.63
CA ASN A 5 7.41 -18.48 13.80
C ASN A 5 7.45 -17.48 12.64
N LYS A 6 8.47 -17.57 11.77
CA LYS A 6 8.69 -16.64 10.67
C LYS A 6 9.67 -17.26 9.66
N TRP A 7 9.36 -17.18 8.37
CA TRP A 7 10.27 -17.63 7.30
C TRP A 7 10.25 -16.67 6.11
N LYS A 8 11.31 -16.71 5.31
CA LYS A 8 11.47 -15.85 4.13
C LYS A 8 10.73 -16.44 2.94
N MET A 9 10.07 -15.57 2.19
CA MET A 9 9.45 -15.84 0.89
C MET A 9 9.87 -14.78 -0.11
N SER A 10 9.59 -15.00 -1.39
CA SER A 10 9.84 -14.02 -2.45
C SER A 10 8.70 -13.99 -3.46
N PHE A 11 8.49 -12.83 -4.04
CA PHE A 11 7.61 -12.59 -5.17
C PHE A 11 8.29 -11.55 -6.06
N ASP A 12 8.65 -11.93 -7.29
CA ASP A 12 9.52 -11.14 -8.17
C ASP A 12 10.81 -10.68 -7.43
N SER A 13 11.07 -9.38 -7.44
CA SER A 13 12.22 -8.76 -6.74
C SER A 13 12.00 -8.57 -5.24
N ILE A 14 10.79 -8.80 -4.73
CA ILE A 14 10.43 -8.57 -3.34
C ILE A 14 10.75 -9.81 -2.50
N LYS A 15 11.44 -9.59 -1.37
CA LYS A 15 11.60 -10.58 -0.31
C LYS A 15 10.78 -10.15 0.90
N PHE A 16 10.06 -11.10 1.50
CA PHE A 16 9.20 -10.79 2.63
C PHE A 16 9.14 -11.96 3.62
N PHE A 17 8.63 -11.67 4.78
CA PHE A 17 8.42 -12.68 5.79
C PHE A 17 7.00 -13.22 5.71
N ALA A 18 6.84 -14.54 5.80
CA ALA A 18 5.59 -15.18 6.14
C ALA A 18 5.60 -15.50 7.64
N THR A 19 4.49 -15.20 8.31
CA THR A 19 4.31 -15.39 9.75
C THR A 19 2.90 -15.92 10.01
N PRO A 20 2.75 -17.07 10.67
CA PRO A 20 1.42 -17.53 11.08
C PRO A 20 0.75 -16.50 11.99
N THR A 21 -0.50 -16.16 11.68
CA THR A 21 -1.28 -15.25 12.49
C THR A 21 -2.43 -15.97 13.18
N PRO A 22 -2.94 -15.46 14.31
CA PRO A 22 -4.14 -15.99 14.95
C PRO A 22 -5.37 -15.98 14.04
N PHE A 23 -5.34 -15.16 12.96
CA PHE A 23 -6.43 -14.98 12.00
C PHE A 23 -6.36 -15.94 10.81
N ARG A 24 -5.60 -17.03 10.91
CA ARG A 24 -5.49 -18.10 9.90
C ARG A 24 -4.93 -17.66 8.55
N HIS A 25 -4.06 -16.65 8.52
CA HIS A 25 -3.29 -16.25 7.34
C HIS A 25 -1.80 -16.10 7.67
N LEU A 26 -0.94 -16.00 6.66
CA LEU A 26 0.52 -15.97 6.79
C LEU A 26 1.12 -14.57 6.83
N GLY A 27 0.32 -13.54 7.10
CA GLY A 27 0.79 -12.15 7.13
C GLY A 27 0.90 -11.51 5.73
N PHE A 28 0.38 -12.18 4.71
CA PHE A 28 0.24 -11.67 3.34
C PHE A 28 -0.92 -12.38 2.65
N PHE A 29 -1.39 -11.80 1.54
CA PHE A 29 -2.54 -12.24 0.77
C PHE A 29 -2.12 -12.47 -0.68
N PRO A 30 -1.75 -13.72 -1.05
CA PRO A 30 -1.24 -14.04 -2.39
C PRO A 30 -2.29 -13.88 -3.50
N ASP A 31 -3.57 -13.93 -3.17
CA ASP A 31 -4.70 -13.66 -4.06
C ASP A 31 -4.71 -12.22 -4.60
N GLN A 32 -4.02 -11.29 -3.93
CA GLN A 32 -3.82 -9.91 -4.40
C GLN A 32 -2.71 -9.76 -5.45
N SER A 33 -1.91 -10.82 -5.69
CA SER A 33 -0.78 -10.73 -6.62
C SER A 33 -1.16 -10.33 -8.06
N PRO A 34 -2.31 -10.74 -8.64
CA PRO A 34 -2.72 -10.25 -9.96
C PRO A 34 -2.92 -8.71 -9.99
N HIS A 35 -3.43 -8.13 -8.90
CA HIS A 35 -3.59 -6.68 -8.78
C HIS A 35 -2.25 -5.96 -8.70
N TRP A 36 -1.26 -6.53 -7.97
CA TRP A 36 0.09 -5.95 -7.90
C TRP A 36 0.77 -5.98 -9.27
N ILE A 37 0.68 -7.10 -10.00
CA ILE A 37 1.22 -7.26 -11.35
C ILE A 37 0.58 -6.25 -12.31
N TRP A 38 -0.74 -6.14 -12.27
CA TRP A 38 -1.47 -5.20 -13.12
C TRP A 38 -1.08 -3.75 -12.83
N ALA A 39 -1.02 -3.35 -11.55
CA ALA A 39 -0.58 -2.01 -11.15
C ALA A 39 0.85 -1.72 -11.61
N ALA A 40 1.76 -2.68 -11.48
CA ALA A 40 3.14 -2.57 -11.97
C ALA A 40 3.21 -2.36 -13.49
N GLN A 41 2.42 -3.10 -14.26
CA GLN A 41 2.32 -2.92 -15.71
C GLN A 41 1.85 -1.50 -16.07
N LYS A 42 0.84 -0.98 -15.35
CA LYS A 42 0.34 0.38 -15.55
C LYS A 42 1.37 1.46 -15.19
N ILE A 43 2.11 1.27 -14.09
CA ILE A 43 3.20 2.16 -13.69
C ILE A 43 4.29 2.18 -14.77
N ASN A 44 4.75 1.01 -15.23
CA ASN A 44 5.78 0.89 -16.26
C ASN A 44 5.31 1.54 -17.59
N GLN A 45 4.07 1.31 -18.00
CA GLN A 45 3.48 1.93 -19.19
C GLN A 45 3.45 3.47 -19.05
N TYR A 46 3.04 3.99 -17.90
CA TYR A 46 3.01 5.42 -17.63
C TYR A 46 4.41 6.05 -17.74
N ILE A 47 5.42 5.43 -17.12
CA ILE A 47 6.80 5.91 -17.15
C ILE A 47 7.34 5.90 -18.59
N SER A 48 7.06 4.84 -19.37
CA SER A 48 7.54 4.69 -20.74
C SER A 48 6.97 5.73 -21.71
N VAL A 49 5.68 6.06 -21.55
CA VAL A 49 4.99 7.03 -22.44
C VAL A 49 5.42 8.46 -22.14
N LEU A 50 5.53 8.81 -20.87
CA LEU A 50 5.73 10.20 -20.48
C LEU A 50 7.18 10.65 -20.53
N LYS A 51 8.17 9.76 -20.67
CA LYS A 51 9.62 10.06 -20.62
C LYS A 51 10.00 10.96 -19.45
N HIS A 52 9.21 10.91 -18.37
CA HIS A 52 9.32 11.85 -17.26
C HIS A 52 10.46 11.49 -16.31
N LYS A 53 11.17 12.54 -15.87
CA LYS A 53 12.16 12.46 -14.79
C LYS A 53 11.53 12.21 -13.41
N ASN A 54 10.22 12.35 -13.28
CA ASN A 54 9.52 12.24 -11.99
C ASN A 54 8.84 10.87 -11.86
N HIS A 55 9.06 10.23 -10.72
CA HIS A 55 8.39 9.00 -10.33
C HIS A 55 6.88 9.25 -10.16
N PRO A 56 5.99 8.40 -10.73
CA PRO A 56 4.56 8.50 -10.45
C PRO A 56 4.31 8.31 -8.96
N LYS A 57 3.41 9.12 -8.39
CA LYS A 57 3.06 9.08 -6.98
C LYS A 57 1.93 8.11 -6.75
N ILE A 58 2.20 7.02 -6.04
CA ILE A 58 1.22 6.00 -5.69
C ILE A 58 0.90 6.06 -4.21
N LEU A 59 -0.39 6.11 -3.90
CA LEU A 59 -0.91 5.98 -2.54
C LEU A 59 -1.39 4.55 -2.32
N ASN A 60 -0.93 3.89 -1.27
CA ASN A 60 -1.45 2.61 -0.83
C ASN A 60 -2.11 2.78 0.54
N LEU A 61 -3.44 2.66 0.59
CA LEU A 61 -4.26 2.69 1.81
C LEU A 61 -4.52 1.26 2.30
N PHE A 62 -4.55 1.08 3.61
CA PHE A 62 -4.65 -0.24 4.26
C PHE A 62 -3.51 -1.17 3.83
N GLY A 63 -2.30 -0.60 3.74
CA GLY A 63 -1.17 -1.23 3.04
C GLY A 63 -0.57 -2.45 3.73
N TYR A 64 -0.94 -2.74 4.98
CA TYR A 64 -0.57 -3.90 5.79
C TYR A 64 0.92 -4.25 5.73
N SER A 65 1.28 -5.47 5.24
CA SER A 65 2.67 -5.96 5.16
C SER A 65 3.52 -5.31 4.07
N GLY A 66 2.92 -4.41 3.26
CA GLY A 66 3.61 -3.55 2.33
C GLY A 66 3.92 -4.15 0.97
N LEU A 67 3.51 -5.38 0.65
CA LEU A 67 3.91 -6.03 -0.59
C LEU A 67 3.51 -5.25 -1.84
N ALA A 68 2.27 -4.75 -1.90
CA ALA A 68 1.80 -3.91 -3.00
C ALA A 68 2.63 -2.61 -3.13
N SER A 69 2.99 -2.00 -1.99
CA SER A 69 3.84 -0.80 -1.96
C SER A 69 5.26 -1.07 -2.45
N LEU A 70 5.86 -2.17 -2.00
CA LEU A 70 7.21 -2.58 -2.41
C LEU A 70 7.25 -2.91 -3.90
N HIS A 71 6.21 -3.58 -4.41
CA HIS A 71 6.10 -3.92 -5.83
C HIS A 71 5.94 -2.67 -6.70
N ALA A 72 5.08 -1.74 -6.32
CA ALA A 72 4.93 -0.46 -7.02
C ALA A 72 6.24 0.35 -7.03
N ALA A 73 6.96 0.40 -5.89
CA ALA A 73 8.22 1.12 -5.79
C ALA A 73 9.35 0.48 -6.61
N SER A 74 9.42 -0.86 -6.67
CA SER A 74 10.39 -1.58 -7.51
C SER A 74 10.20 -1.32 -9.01
N CYS A 75 8.99 -0.90 -9.42
CA CYS A 75 8.67 -0.48 -10.78
C CYS A 75 8.91 1.03 -11.02
N GLY A 76 9.51 1.75 -10.07
CA GLY A 76 9.89 3.15 -10.24
C GLY A 76 8.86 4.17 -9.72
N ALA A 77 7.86 3.75 -8.95
CA ALA A 77 6.94 4.69 -8.30
C ALA A 77 7.50 5.29 -7.00
N SER A 78 7.09 6.52 -6.67
CA SER A 78 7.19 7.09 -5.33
C SER A 78 5.95 6.72 -4.55
N VAL A 79 6.09 5.96 -3.46
CA VAL A 79 4.94 5.36 -2.75
C VAL A 79 4.73 5.99 -1.39
N THR A 80 3.47 6.34 -1.11
CA THR A 80 3.01 6.65 0.24
C THR A 80 2.19 5.45 0.74
N HIS A 81 2.75 4.73 1.71
CA HIS A 81 2.14 3.57 2.35
C HIS A 81 1.49 3.99 3.66
N VAL A 82 0.19 3.78 3.78
CA VAL A 82 -0.61 4.16 4.95
C VAL A 82 -1.29 2.94 5.54
N ASP A 83 -1.12 2.75 6.83
CA ASP A 83 -1.86 1.75 7.60
C ASP A 83 -2.13 2.28 9.01
N ALA A 84 -3.27 1.94 9.57
CA ALA A 84 -3.65 2.34 10.92
C ALA A 84 -2.86 1.60 12.02
N SER A 85 -2.34 0.42 11.71
CA SER A 85 -1.62 -0.44 12.63
C SER A 85 -0.11 -0.17 12.61
N LYS A 86 0.44 0.34 13.71
CA LYS A 86 1.90 0.46 13.89
C LYS A 86 2.64 -0.87 13.68
N LYS A 87 1.99 -2.00 14.05
CA LYS A 87 2.55 -3.34 13.83
C LYS A 87 2.64 -3.67 12.34
N ALA A 88 1.62 -3.31 11.55
CA ALA A 88 1.62 -3.48 10.10
C ALA A 88 2.71 -2.62 9.44
N ILE A 89 2.83 -1.35 9.83
CA ILE A 89 3.89 -0.45 9.36
C ILE A 89 5.28 -1.00 9.66
N ASN A 90 5.53 -1.49 10.88
CA ASN A 90 6.81 -2.10 11.22
C ASN A 90 7.10 -3.35 10.36
N TYR A 91 6.07 -4.14 10.07
CA TYR A 91 6.19 -5.33 9.24
C TYR A 91 6.50 -4.99 7.77
N ALA A 92 5.83 -3.97 7.23
CA ALA A 92 6.15 -3.44 5.90
C ALA A 92 7.59 -2.90 5.82
N PHE A 93 8.04 -2.22 6.87
CA PHE A 93 9.41 -1.74 6.98
C PHE A 93 10.45 -2.87 7.03
N GLU A 94 10.17 -3.96 7.77
CA GLU A 94 11.02 -5.15 7.79
C GLU A 94 11.11 -5.80 6.38
N ASN A 95 9.98 -5.91 5.67
CA ASN A 95 9.94 -6.47 4.33
C ASN A 95 10.70 -5.58 3.33
N ARG A 96 10.63 -4.26 3.46
CA ARG A 96 11.46 -3.32 2.68
C ARG A 96 12.94 -3.60 2.89
N ASN A 97 13.37 -3.74 4.14
CA ASN A 97 14.78 -3.99 4.47
C ASN A 97 15.24 -5.38 3.97
N LEU A 98 14.40 -6.40 4.10
CA LEU A 98 14.68 -7.75 3.59
C LEU A 98 14.83 -7.77 2.07
N SER A 99 14.08 -6.91 1.35
CA SER A 99 14.17 -6.73 -0.10
C SER A 99 15.36 -5.88 -0.54
N SER A 100 16.12 -5.30 0.38
CA SER A 100 17.19 -4.32 0.10
C SER A 100 16.69 -3.06 -0.63
N PHE A 101 15.48 -2.59 -0.29
CA PHE A 101 14.78 -1.45 -0.92
C PHE A 101 14.84 -0.17 -0.07
N GLN A 102 15.90 0.00 0.73
CA GLN A 102 16.05 1.16 1.62
C GLN A 102 16.09 2.49 0.85
N GLU A 103 16.69 2.48 -0.34
CA GLU A 103 16.86 3.66 -1.20
C GLU A 103 15.62 3.97 -2.07
N LEU A 104 14.64 3.04 -2.13
CA LEU A 104 13.43 3.31 -2.89
C LEU A 104 12.54 4.35 -2.18
N PRO A 105 11.89 5.25 -2.93
CA PRO A 105 11.12 6.36 -2.38
C PRO A 105 9.77 5.87 -1.80
N ILE A 106 9.83 5.23 -0.64
CA ILE A 106 8.65 4.74 0.09
C ILE A 106 8.53 5.47 1.42
N LYS A 107 7.40 6.16 1.61
CA LYS A 107 7.05 6.81 2.87
C LYS A 107 6.02 5.97 3.63
N PHE A 108 6.36 5.53 4.84
CA PHE A 108 5.47 4.77 5.73
C PHE A 108 4.79 5.71 6.73
N ILE A 109 3.48 5.60 6.86
CA ILE A 109 2.66 6.46 7.71
C ILE A 109 1.68 5.61 8.53
N THR A 110 1.74 5.76 9.86
CA THR A 110 0.76 5.16 10.76
C THR A 110 -0.38 6.14 10.96
N GLU A 111 -1.48 5.95 10.25
CA GLU A 111 -2.66 6.82 10.32
C GLU A 111 -3.90 6.09 9.82
N ASP A 112 -5.08 6.52 10.29
CA ASP A 112 -6.36 6.12 9.73
C ASP A 112 -6.51 6.60 8.29
N ALA A 113 -7.01 5.74 7.39
CA ALA A 113 -7.06 6.02 5.95
C ALA A 113 -7.97 7.21 5.62
N VAL A 114 -9.12 7.33 6.29
CA VAL A 114 -10.07 8.44 6.04
C VAL A 114 -9.47 9.76 6.53
N LYS A 115 -8.84 9.77 7.70
CA LYS A 115 -8.14 10.96 8.22
C LYS A 115 -7.00 11.37 7.31
N PHE A 116 -6.22 10.40 6.83
CA PHE A 116 -5.13 10.64 5.89
C PHE A 116 -5.65 11.32 4.63
N VAL A 117 -6.65 10.74 3.95
CA VAL A 117 -7.23 11.28 2.71
C VAL A 117 -7.77 12.69 2.92
N ASN A 118 -8.54 12.93 3.99
CA ASN A 118 -9.04 14.26 4.33
C ASN A 118 -7.92 15.27 4.57
N ARG A 119 -6.80 14.86 5.14
CA ARG A 119 -5.61 15.71 5.31
C ARG A 119 -4.96 16.06 3.97
N GLU A 120 -4.83 15.07 3.07
CA GLU A 120 -4.24 15.27 1.75
C GLU A 120 -5.11 16.17 0.86
N ILE A 121 -6.44 16.07 0.97
CA ILE A 121 -7.38 17.02 0.32
C ILE A 121 -7.09 18.46 0.77
N ARG A 122 -7.03 18.70 2.08
CA ARG A 122 -6.76 20.06 2.62
C ARG A 122 -5.39 20.61 2.22
N ARG A 123 -4.40 19.72 1.98
CA ARG A 123 -3.05 20.09 1.53
C ARG A 123 -2.93 20.28 0.03
N GLY A 124 -3.95 19.89 -0.74
CA GLY A 124 -3.91 19.89 -2.19
C GLY A 124 -2.94 18.87 -2.80
N ASN A 125 -2.53 17.85 -2.03
CA ASN A 125 -1.63 16.83 -2.52
C ASN A 125 -2.36 15.92 -3.52
N LYS A 126 -1.62 15.45 -4.55
CA LYS A 126 -2.15 14.65 -5.64
C LYS A 126 -1.34 13.38 -5.84
N TYR A 127 -2.03 12.32 -6.22
CA TYR A 127 -1.49 10.99 -6.50
C TYR A 127 -1.87 10.55 -7.91
N ASP A 128 -0.96 9.84 -8.56
CA ASP A 128 -1.19 9.33 -9.92
C ASP A 128 -1.90 7.98 -9.91
N GLY A 129 -1.77 7.22 -8.83
CA GLY A 129 -2.49 5.97 -8.63
C GLY A 129 -2.81 5.72 -7.16
N ILE A 130 -3.89 4.98 -6.92
CA ILE A 130 -4.33 4.59 -5.57
C ILE A 130 -4.58 3.10 -5.54
N ILE A 131 -3.97 2.43 -4.56
CA ILE A 131 -4.22 1.03 -4.19
C ILE A 131 -4.95 1.04 -2.86
N LEU A 132 -6.01 0.25 -2.71
CA LEU A 132 -6.70 0.08 -1.44
C LEU A 132 -7.28 -1.33 -1.30
N ASP A 133 -7.01 -1.94 -0.15
CA ASP A 133 -7.51 -3.27 0.21
C ASP A 133 -8.05 -3.23 1.66
N PRO A 134 -9.22 -2.58 1.87
CA PRO A 134 -9.74 -2.34 3.19
C PRO A 134 -10.27 -3.62 3.85
N PRO A 135 -10.01 -3.82 5.15
CA PRO A 135 -10.61 -4.92 5.91
C PRO A 135 -12.11 -4.69 6.10
N LYS A 136 -12.84 -5.76 6.41
CA LYS A 136 -14.26 -5.64 6.75
C LYS A 136 -14.48 -4.73 7.96
N TYR A 137 -13.64 -4.87 9.00
CA TYR A 137 -13.63 -4.03 10.20
C TYR A 137 -12.20 -3.68 10.59
N GLY A 138 -12.02 -2.50 11.17
CA GLY A 138 -10.72 -2.04 11.63
C GLY A 138 -10.80 -1.04 12.77
N ARG A 139 -9.64 -0.74 13.37
CA ARG A 139 -9.48 0.33 14.35
C ARG A 139 -8.28 1.18 13.99
N GLY A 140 -8.47 2.48 14.00
CA GLY A 140 -7.40 3.46 13.85
C GLY A 140 -6.54 3.61 15.10
N PRO A 141 -5.38 4.26 14.98
CA PRO A 141 -4.41 4.39 16.06
C PRO A 141 -4.91 5.21 17.26
N ASN A 142 -5.94 6.03 17.07
CA ASN A 142 -6.55 6.87 18.12
C ASN A 142 -7.99 6.42 18.45
N GLY A 143 -8.34 5.15 18.15
CA GLY A 143 -9.65 4.60 18.45
C GLY A 143 -10.71 4.80 17.38
N GLU A 144 -10.33 5.33 16.21
CA GLU A 144 -11.22 5.38 15.04
C GLU A 144 -11.79 3.99 14.76
N LYS A 145 -13.02 3.95 14.27
CA LYS A 145 -13.66 2.70 13.84
C LYS A 145 -13.78 2.72 12.33
N TRP A 146 -13.46 1.60 11.69
CA TRP A 146 -13.68 1.36 10.29
C TRP A 146 -14.70 0.24 10.12
N ASP A 147 -15.73 0.49 9.32
CA ASP A 147 -16.70 -0.49 8.84
C ASP A 147 -16.78 -0.38 7.32
N LEU A 148 -16.44 -1.48 6.62
CA LEU A 148 -16.34 -1.50 5.16
C LEU A 148 -17.62 -0.98 4.48
N PHE A 149 -18.79 -1.41 4.95
CA PHE A 149 -20.05 -1.09 4.26
C PHE A 149 -20.49 0.36 4.48
N ASN A 150 -20.13 0.95 5.60
CA ASN A 150 -20.48 2.32 5.95
C ASN A 150 -19.43 3.32 5.44
N ASP A 151 -18.14 2.99 5.56
CA ASP A 151 -17.06 3.96 5.38
C ASP A 151 -16.44 3.92 3.97
N LEU A 152 -16.40 2.74 3.32
CA LEU A 152 -15.83 2.64 1.97
C LEU A 152 -16.54 3.52 0.94
N PRO A 153 -17.89 3.60 0.88
CA PRO A 153 -18.58 4.50 -0.06
C PRO A 153 -18.20 5.97 0.14
N LEU A 154 -17.97 6.39 1.38
CA LEU A 154 -17.58 7.76 1.72
C LEU A 154 -16.12 8.02 1.34
N LEU A 155 -15.24 7.06 1.62
CA LEU A 155 -13.84 7.13 1.22
C LEU A 155 -13.72 7.23 -0.30
N LEU A 156 -14.40 6.36 -1.06
CA LEU A 156 -14.37 6.37 -2.53
C LEU A 156 -14.85 7.70 -3.13
N LYS A 157 -15.84 8.36 -2.53
CA LYS A 157 -16.27 9.71 -2.95
C LYS A 157 -15.20 10.78 -2.74
N SER A 158 -14.28 10.57 -1.81
CA SER A 158 -13.20 11.51 -1.47
C SER A 158 -11.96 11.32 -2.34
N LEU A 159 -11.68 10.09 -2.82
CA LEU A 159 -10.45 9.78 -3.58
C LEU A 159 -10.27 10.62 -4.85
N PRO A 160 -11.29 10.96 -5.67
CA PRO A 160 -11.09 11.81 -6.84
C PRO A 160 -10.47 13.17 -6.52
N GLN A 161 -10.68 13.69 -5.30
CA GLN A 161 -10.14 14.97 -4.87
C GLN A 161 -8.63 14.95 -4.63
N ILE A 162 -8.02 13.77 -4.52
CA ILE A 162 -6.56 13.59 -4.36
C ILE A 162 -5.91 12.92 -5.58
N LEU A 163 -6.65 12.69 -6.66
CA LEU A 163 -6.07 12.23 -7.92
C LEU A 163 -5.44 13.39 -8.70
N SER A 164 -4.35 13.09 -9.41
CA SER A 164 -3.77 13.99 -10.39
C SER A 164 -4.70 14.19 -11.59
N ASN A 165 -4.38 15.16 -12.46
CA ASN A 165 -5.20 15.42 -13.65
C ASN A 165 -5.20 14.26 -14.66
N ASN A 166 -4.15 13.45 -14.65
CA ASN A 166 -4.00 12.27 -15.51
C ASN A 166 -3.68 11.03 -14.66
N PRO A 167 -4.66 10.53 -13.89
CA PRO A 167 -4.43 9.41 -13.00
C PRO A 167 -4.21 8.11 -13.78
N ILE A 168 -3.41 7.21 -13.22
CA ILE A 168 -3.11 5.91 -13.82
C ILE A 168 -4.19 4.89 -13.46
N PHE A 169 -4.55 4.81 -12.17
CA PHE A 169 -5.56 3.87 -11.68
C PHE A 169 -6.05 4.19 -10.26
N ILE A 170 -7.21 3.61 -9.92
CA ILE A 170 -7.63 3.23 -8.56
C ILE A 170 -7.94 1.73 -8.62
N ILE A 171 -7.40 0.94 -7.70
CA ILE A 171 -7.58 -0.50 -7.61
C ILE A 171 -7.73 -0.93 -6.16
#